data_701bd3d5ab2367d6bb4735a99bcca8b6
#
_entry.id   701bd3d5ab2367d6bb4735a99bcca8b6
#
_cell.length_a   1.000
_cell.length_b   1.000
_cell.length_c   1.000
_cell.angle_alpha   90.00
_cell.angle_beta   90.00
_cell.angle_gamma   90.00
#
_symmetry.space_group_name_H-M   'P 1'
#
loop_
_entity.id
_entity.type
_entity.pdbx_description
1 polymer ?
#
loop_
_entity_poly.entity_id
_entity_poly.type
_entity_poly.pdbx_seq_one_letter_code
_entity_poly.pdbx_strand_id
1 'polypeptide(L)'
;MPETASAAARTALLNAMATIPETGRYDPASLEQPVRAYARAQREAGIGIVALLTDVKRMLKERTGRNEPVLTPRVIGWTVAGYYAGTTKSGD
;
A
#
# COMPACT_ATOMS: atom_id res chain seq x y z
N MET A 1 16.35 -19.00 -0.37
CA MET A 1 15.13 -18.87 -1.15
C MET A 1 14.91 -17.41 -1.54
N PRO A 2 14.70 -17.12 -2.80
CA PRO A 2 14.47 -15.74 -3.19
C PRO A 2 13.16 -15.20 -2.62
N GLU A 3 13.15 -13.93 -2.27
CA GLU A 3 11.96 -13.26 -1.83
C GLU A 3 10.95 -13.18 -2.98
N THR A 4 9.67 -13.33 -2.66
CA THR A 4 8.63 -13.11 -3.65
C THR A 4 8.49 -11.61 -3.89
N ALA A 5 7.93 -11.23 -5.05
CA ALA A 5 7.66 -9.83 -5.34
C ALA A 5 6.75 -9.22 -4.27
N SER A 6 5.80 -10.01 -3.77
CA SER A 6 4.89 -9.59 -2.72
C SER A 6 5.63 -9.27 -1.42
N ALA A 7 6.56 -10.13 -1.01
CA ALA A 7 7.33 -9.91 0.21
C ALA A 7 8.23 -8.70 0.10
N ALA A 8 8.89 -8.53 -1.04
CA ALA A 8 9.76 -7.38 -1.28
C ALA A 8 8.95 -6.08 -1.29
N ALA A 9 7.79 -6.08 -1.92
CA ALA A 9 6.92 -4.91 -1.97
C ALA A 9 6.39 -4.56 -0.57
N ARG A 10 6.07 -5.57 0.23
CA ARG A 10 5.62 -5.36 1.61
C ARG A 10 6.73 -4.71 2.44
N THR A 11 7.94 -5.19 2.32
CA THR A 11 9.08 -4.62 3.04
C THR A 11 9.29 -3.15 2.66
N ALA A 12 9.24 -2.85 1.37
CA ALA A 12 9.38 -1.48 0.88
C ALA A 12 8.27 -0.59 1.43
N LEU A 13 7.03 -1.09 1.47
CA LEU A 13 5.91 -0.33 1.99
C LEU A 13 6.07 -0.07 3.50
N LEU A 14 6.46 -1.08 4.27
CA LEU A 14 6.67 -0.92 5.70
C LEU A 14 7.77 0.11 5.97
N ASN A 15 8.85 0.08 5.20
CA ASN A 15 9.92 1.06 5.33
C ASN A 15 9.43 2.47 5.01
N ALA A 16 8.61 2.63 3.98
CA ALA A 16 8.03 3.93 3.63
C ALA A 16 7.11 4.43 4.74
N MET A 17 6.29 3.55 5.31
CA MET A 17 5.40 3.93 6.41
C MET A 17 6.19 4.33 7.66
N ALA A 18 7.34 3.71 7.88
CA ALA A 18 8.18 4.03 9.03
C ALA A 18 8.74 5.45 8.97
N THR A 19 8.73 6.08 7.79
CA THR A 19 9.19 7.46 7.65
C THR A 19 8.11 8.50 7.99
N ILE A 20 6.88 8.07 8.26
CA ILE A 20 5.80 8.98 8.62
C ILE A 20 6.05 9.50 10.04
N PRO A 21 6.29 10.81 10.21
CA PRO A 21 6.56 11.35 11.54
C PRO A 21 5.29 11.44 12.39
N GLU A 22 5.47 11.57 13.70
CA GLU A 22 4.36 11.71 14.64
C GLU A 22 3.51 12.94 14.36
N THR A 23 4.08 13.94 13.71
CA THR A 23 3.37 15.15 13.34
C THR A 23 2.36 14.94 12.23
N GLY A 24 2.37 13.76 11.60
CA GLY A 24 1.48 13.46 10.50
C GLY A 24 1.94 14.01 9.16
N ARG A 25 3.09 14.66 9.11
CA ARG A 25 3.64 15.15 7.84
C ARG A 25 4.33 14.03 7.11
N TYR A 26 4.08 13.92 5.83
CA TYR A 26 4.69 12.89 4.99
C TYR A 26 4.77 13.40 3.56
N ASP A 27 5.64 12.78 2.77
CA ASP A 27 5.74 13.06 1.34
C ASP A 27 4.79 12.11 0.61
N PRO A 28 3.67 12.62 0.05
CA PRO A 28 2.72 11.74 -0.65
C PRO A 28 3.36 10.91 -1.75
N ALA A 29 4.27 11.50 -2.52
CA ALA A 29 4.90 10.77 -3.62
C ALA A 29 5.74 9.61 -3.12
N SER A 30 6.46 9.79 -2.02
CA SER A 30 7.30 8.73 -1.44
C SER A 30 6.47 7.56 -0.90
N LEU A 31 5.26 7.83 -0.46
CA LEU A 31 4.39 6.80 0.09
C LEU A 31 3.55 6.14 -0.99
N GLU A 32 3.11 6.89 -1.98
CA GLU A 32 2.22 6.40 -3.03
C GLU A 32 2.85 5.25 -3.83
N GLN A 33 4.10 5.37 -4.22
CA GLN A 33 4.78 4.35 -5.03
C GLN A 33 4.84 2.99 -4.34
N PRO A 34 5.31 2.91 -3.08
CA PRO A 34 5.31 1.62 -2.39
C PRO A 34 3.92 1.03 -2.19
N VAL A 35 2.92 1.87 -1.94
CA VAL A 35 1.54 1.41 -1.78
C VAL A 35 1.03 0.77 -3.07
N ARG A 36 1.22 1.45 -4.19
CA ARG A 36 0.79 0.94 -5.50
C ARG A 36 1.53 -0.35 -5.87
N ALA A 37 2.82 -0.39 -5.61
CA ALA A 37 3.64 -1.57 -5.91
C ALA A 37 3.20 -2.78 -5.08
N TYR A 38 2.91 -2.56 -3.81
CA TYR A 38 2.41 -3.62 -2.94
C TYR A 38 1.06 -4.14 -3.41
N ALA A 39 0.15 -3.24 -3.77
CA ALA A 39 -1.18 -3.62 -4.25
C ALA A 39 -1.09 -4.46 -5.52
N ARG A 40 -0.23 -4.05 -6.44
CA ARG A 40 -0.01 -4.81 -7.67
C ARG A 40 0.56 -6.19 -7.40
N ALA A 41 1.57 -6.27 -6.54
CA ALA A 41 2.20 -7.54 -6.19
C ALA A 41 1.20 -8.49 -5.53
N GLN A 42 0.35 -7.99 -4.64
CA GLN A 42 -0.66 -8.79 -3.98
C GLN A 42 -1.71 -9.30 -4.97
N ARG A 43 -2.09 -8.48 -5.93
CA ARG A 43 -3.01 -8.92 -6.97
C ARG A 43 -2.41 -10.05 -7.79
N GLU A 44 -1.14 -9.92 -8.16
CA GLU A 44 -0.44 -10.96 -8.91
C GLU A 44 -0.30 -12.25 -8.10
N ALA A 45 -0.28 -12.12 -6.78
CA ALA A 45 -0.24 -13.28 -5.88
C ALA A 45 -1.63 -13.90 -5.64
N GLY A 46 -2.68 -13.33 -6.23
CA GLY A 46 -4.03 -13.88 -6.09
C GLY A 46 -4.80 -13.40 -4.87
N ILE A 47 -4.33 -12.34 -4.22
CA ILE A 47 -5.00 -11.79 -3.03
C ILE A 47 -6.17 -10.90 -3.48
N GLY A 48 -7.33 -11.10 -2.89
CA GLY A 48 -8.51 -10.28 -3.18
C GLY A 48 -8.39 -8.87 -2.62
N ILE A 49 -9.13 -7.94 -3.24
CA ILE A 49 -9.06 -6.51 -2.86
C ILE A 49 -9.49 -6.29 -1.40
N VAL A 50 -10.50 -7.00 -0.93
CA VAL A 50 -10.98 -6.82 0.44
C VAL A 50 -9.92 -7.23 1.46
N ALA A 51 -9.27 -8.38 1.23
CA ALA A 51 -8.19 -8.83 2.10
C ALA A 51 -7.02 -7.87 2.06
N LEU A 52 -6.70 -7.35 0.88
CA LEU A 52 -5.63 -6.39 0.71
C LEU A 52 -5.91 -5.09 1.47
N LEU A 53 -7.11 -4.56 1.35
CA LEU A 53 -7.47 -3.31 2.05
C LEU A 53 -7.41 -3.49 3.56
N THR A 54 -7.86 -4.62 4.06
CA THR A 54 -7.79 -4.94 5.48
C THR A 54 -6.34 -4.96 5.96
N ASP A 55 -5.47 -5.60 5.18
CA ASP A 55 -4.06 -5.71 5.52
C ASP A 55 -3.37 -4.34 5.52
N VAL A 56 -3.64 -3.52 4.50
CA VAL A 56 -3.04 -2.18 4.40
C VAL A 56 -3.49 -1.30 5.56
N LYS A 57 -4.75 -1.34 5.92
CA LYS A 57 -5.26 -0.59 7.07
C LYS A 57 -4.57 -1.01 8.36
N ARG A 58 -4.39 -2.31 8.55
CA ARG A 58 -3.70 -2.84 9.73
C ARG A 58 -2.25 -2.38 9.77
N MET A 59 -1.55 -2.48 8.64
CA MET A 59 -0.18 -2.05 8.55
C MET A 59 -0.03 -0.57 8.92
N LEU A 60 -0.91 0.26 8.39
CA LEU A 60 -0.88 1.69 8.64
C LEU A 60 -1.11 1.99 10.12
N LYS A 61 -2.12 1.36 10.71
CA LYS A 61 -2.43 1.55 12.12
C LYS A 61 -1.27 1.10 13.01
N GLU A 62 -0.66 -0.02 12.70
CA GLU A 62 0.46 -0.53 13.49
C GLU A 62 1.67 0.39 13.41
N ARG A 63 1.92 0.99 12.25
CA ARG A 63 3.07 1.86 12.07
C ARG A 63 2.87 3.23 12.68
N THR A 64 1.66 3.79 12.59
CA THR A 64 1.39 5.11 13.14
C THR A 64 0.91 5.06 14.60
N GLY A 65 0.43 3.89 15.03
CA GLY A 65 -0.13 3.73 16.37
C GLY A 65 -1.50 4.35 16.56
N ARG A 66 -2.10 4.83 15.47
CA ARG A 66 -3.41 5.48 15.53
C ARG A 66 -4.09 5.45 14.17
N ASN A 67 -5.38 5.80 14.13
CA ASN A 67 -6.08 5.99 12.88
C ASN A 67 -5.78 7.39 12.36
N GLU A 68 -5.35 7.45 11.10
CA GLU A 68 -5.03 8.71 10.44
C GLU A 68 -6.22 9.10 9.56
N PRO A 69 -7.03 10.10 9.94
CA PRO A 69 -8.26 10.40 9.23
C PRO A 69 -8.04 10.96 7.82
N VAL A 70 -6.87 11.56 7.57
CA VAL A 70 -6.55 12.08 6.24
C VAL A 70 -5.73 11.08 5.44
N LEU A 71 -4.74 10.47 6.08
CA LEU A 71 -3.82 9.56 5.39
C LEU A 71 -4.46 8.25 5.01
N THR A 72 -5.28 7.67 5.89
CA THR A 72 -5.87 6.37 5.65
C THR A 72 -6.70 6.35 4.35
N PRO A 73 -7.61 7.31 4.09
CA PRO A 73 -8.34 7.32 2.82
C PRO A 73 -7.43 7.45 1.60
N ARG A 74 -6.34 8.22 1.72
CA ARG A 74 -5.38 8.35 0.63
C ARG A 74 -4.69 7.04 0.31
N VAL A 75 -4.21 6.36 1.34
CA VAL A 75 -3.53 5.07 1.18
C VAL A 75 -4.49 4.05 0.57
N ILE A 76 -5.74 4.02 1.01
CA ILE A 76 -6.74 3.14 0.43
C ILE A 76 -6.96 3.46 -1.05
N GLY A 77 -7.05 4.73 -1.40
CA GLY A 77 -7.19 5.15 -2.79
C GLY A 77 -6.02 4.68 -3.65
N TRP A 78 -4.81 4.84 -3.17
CA TRP A 78 -3.62 4.37 -3.89
C TRP A 78 -3.60 2.85 -4.01
N THR A 79 -4.05 2.15 -2.96
CA THR A 79 -4.13 0.68 -2.96
C THR A 79 -5.08 0.20 -4.05
N VAL A 80 -6.27 0.79 -4.13
CA VAL A 80 -7.24 0.45 -5.14
C VAL A 80 -6.71 0.77 -6.54
N ALA A 81 -6.11 1.95 -6.71
CA ALA A 81 -5.55 2.35 -7.99
C ALA A 81 -4.45 1.40 -8.45
N GLY A 82 -3.55 1.01 -7.54
CA GLY A 82 -2.49 0.07 -7.88
C GLY A 82 -3.01 -1.33 -8.17
N TYR A 83 -4.02 -1.76 -7.42
CA TYR A 83 -4.62 -3.09 -7.61
C TYR A 83 -5.24 -3.24 -8.99
N TYR A 84 -5.93 -2.21 -9.47
CA TYR A 84 -6.63 -2.27 -10.75
C TYR A 84 -5.86 -1.68 -11.92
N ALA A 85 -4.66 -1.17 -11.69
CA ALA A 85 -3.88 -0.52 -12.73
C ALA A 85 -3.61 -1.43 -13.93
N GLY A 86 -3.38 -2.71 -13.66
CA GLY A 86 -3.09 -3.68 -14.73
C GLY A 86 -4.29 -4.07 -15.56
N THR A 87 -5.52 -3.81 -15.08
CA THR A 87 -6.72 -4.19 -15.81
C THR A 87 -7.25 -3.08 -16.69
N THR A 88 -6.97 -1.84 -16.35
CA THR A 88 -7.56 -0.71 -17.06
C THR A 88 -7.01 -0.52 -18.46
N LYS A 89 -5.75 -0.84 -18.65
CA LYS A 89 -5.11 -0.60 -19.94
C LYS A 89 -5.63 -1.49 -21.05
N SER A 90 -6.18 -2.62 -20.71
CA SER A 90 -6.65 -3.55 -21.72
C SER A 90 -7.91 -3.04 -22.45
N GLY A 91 -8.58 -2.07 -21.88
CA GLY A 91 -9.75 -1.48 -22.52
C GLY A 91 -9.42 -0.50 -23.62
N ASP A 92 -8.20 -0.23 -23.81
CA ASP A 92 -7.75 0.74 -24.78
C ASP A 92 -7.71 0.21 -26.19
#